data_41d361990ca790c249fb7ff843e5d8c6
#
_entry.id   41d361990ca790c249fb7ff843e5d8c6
#
_cell.length_a   1.000
_cell.length_b   1.000
_cell.length_c   1.000
_cell.angle_alpha   90.00
_cell.angle_beta   90.00
_cell.angle_gamma   90.00
#
_symmetry.space_group_name_H-M   'P 1'
#
loop_
_entity.id
_entity.type
_entity.pdbx_description
1 polymer ?
#
loop_
_entity_poly.entity_id
_entity_poly.type
_entity_poly.pdbx_seq_one_letter_code
_entity_poly.pdbx_strand_id
1 'polypeptide(L)'
;MRTIESILADIDQLKAELDILRQSLDNVTIKEALEVEFLYESNRIEGNTLTLRETQLVINEGMTISGKSMREHLEAINHKEAILFIDDLVSQKVDLSEYVLKQIHGIVLYGIDRENAGVYRKLPVAIAGSKHLPPQPYLLQDLMDGYFQFYNQAKDHLHPVVLAAEMHERLVTIHPFIDGNGRTSRLIMNLILLQYGFPLAIIGGDYDSRMAYYDALEKVQTENNKEDFILLIAEKVLFALQRYINILSPERIKQLLNDSL
;
A
#
# COMPACT_ATOMS: atom_id res chain seq x y z
N MET A 1 -21.98 -13.76 -2.37
CA MET A 1 -20.64 -13.12 -2.41
C MET A 1 -20.80 -11.74 -3.04
N ARG A 2 -20.11 -10.73 -2.54
CA ARG A 2 -20.04 -9.41 -3.19
C ARG A 2 -19.26 -9.55 -4.50
N THR A 3 -19.73 -8.95 -5.58
CA THR A 3 -18.99 -8.88 -6.85
C THR A 3 -18.09 -7.65 -6.86
N ILE A 4 -17.06 -7.65 -7.73
CA ILE A 4 -16.17 -6.48 -7.89
C ILE A 4 -17.00 -5.25 -8.31
N GLU A 5 -17.92 -5.37 -9.24
CA GLU A 5 -18.76 -4.26 -9.70
C GLU A 5 -19.59 -3.67 -8.56
N SER A 6 -20.16 -4.52 -7.70
CA SER A 6 -20.98 -4.07 -6.56
C SER A 6 -20.16 -3.29 -5.54
N ILE A 7 -18.95 -3.76 -5.21
CA ILE A 7 -18.11 -3.05 -4.22
C ILE A 7 -17.54 -1.75 -4.79
N LEU A 8 -17.21 -1.71 -6.09
CA LEU A 8 -16.74 -0.49 -6.75
C LEU A 8 -17.83 0.58 -6.79
N ALA A 9 -19.10 0.20 -7.02
CA ALA A 9 -20.22 1.15 -6.97
C ALA A 9 -20.39 1.77 -5.57
N ASP A 10 -20.27 0.96 -4.49
CA ASP A 10 -20.29 1.46 -3.12
C ASP A 10 -19.10 2.40 -2.85
N ILE A 11 -17.91 2.06 -3.36
CA ILE A 11 -16.70 2.87 -3.25
C ILE A 11 -16.89 4.24 -3.93
N ASP A 12 -17.43 4.26 -5.15
CA ASP A 12 -17.66 5.50 -5.90
C ASP A 12 -18.65 6.42 -5.17
N GLN A 13 -19.71 5.85 -4.60
CA GLN A 13 -20.66 6.62 -3.81
C GLN A 13 -19.99 7.27 -2.57
N LEU A 14 -19.23 6.49 -1.81
CA LEU A 14 -18.52 7.01 -0.64
C LEU A 14 -17.40 7.99 -1.01
N LYS A 15 -16.73 7.77 -2.14
CA LYS A 15 -15.72 8.70 -2.64
C LYS A 15 -16.31 10.07 -2.97
N ALA A 16 -17.48 10.09 -3.63
CA ALA A 16 -18.19 11.34 -3.93
C ALA A 16 -18.62 12.07 -2.63
N GLU A 17 -19.07 11.34 -1.61
CA GLU A 17 -19.38 11.90 -0.28
C GLU A 17 -18.12 12.48 0.39
N LEU A 18 -17.00 11.75 0.36
CA LEU A 18 -15.74 12.23 0.94
C LEU A 18 -15.23 13.50 0.25
N ASP A 19 -15.37 13.60 -1.08
CA ASP A 19 -14.94 14.78 -1.84
C ASP A 19 -15.71 16.04 -1.44
N ILE A 20 -17.00 15.91 -1.13
CA ILE A 20 -17.82 17.01 -0.60
C ILE A 20 -17.33 17.42 0.80
N LEU A 21 -17.10 16.44 1.68
CA LEU A 21 -16.67 16.70 3.06
C LEU A 21 -15.29 17.38 3.12
N ARG A 22 -14.37 16.99 2.25
CA ARG A 22 -13.01 17.57 2.17
C ARG A 22 -13.00 19.05 1.77
N GLN A 23 -13.98 19.51 1.01
CA GLN A 23 -14.09 20.93 0.66
C GLN A 23 -14.34 21.84 1.88
N SER A 24 -14.89 21.29 2.94
CA SER A 24 -15.31 22.02 4.15
C SER A 24 -14.32 21.89 5.32
N LEU A 25 -13.45 20.88 5.30
CA LEU A 25 -12.62 20.48 6.45
C LEU A 25 -11.19 20.14 6.03
N ASP A 26 -10.24 20.94 6.44
CA ASP A 26 -8.82 20.59 6.34
C ASP A 26 -8.43 19.78 7.60
N ASN A 27 -8.10 18.47 7.41
CA ASN A 27 -7.85 17.57 8.54
C ASN A 27 -6.48 16.87 8.44
N VAL A 28 -5.42 17.67 8.64
CA VAL A 28 -4.03 17.18 8.70
C VAL A 28 -3.86 16.07 9.74
N THR A 29 -4.44 16.23 10.93
CA THR A 29 -4.30 15.28 12.05
C THR A 29 -4.85 13.88 11.75
N ILE A 30 -5.95 13.78 10.98
CA ILE A 30 -6.52 12.47 10.59
C ILE A 30 -5.61 11.78 9.60
N LYS A 31 -5.11 12.52 8.62
CA LYS A 31 -4.17 12.01 7.63
C LYS A 31 -2.93 11.43 8.30
N GLU A 32 -2.30 12.19 9.21
CA GLU A 32 -1.13 11.76 9.96
C GLU A 32 -1.38 10.47 10.77
N ALA A 33 -2.52 10.34 11.44
CA ALA A 33 -2.87 9.13 12.19
C ALA A 33 -2.99 7.89 11.30
N LEU A 34 -3.60 8.05 10.11
CA LEU A 34 -3.75 6.95 9.14
C LEU A 34 -2.41 6.59 8.48
N GLU A 35 -1.54 7.56 8.25
CA GLU A 35 -0.18 7.32 7.76
C GLU A 35 0.64 6.48 8.75
N VAL A 36 0.57 6.80 10.03
CA VAL A 36 1.25 6.03 11.09
C VAL A 36 0.73 4.60 11.16
N GLU A 37 -0.59 4.41 11.04
CA GLU A 37 -1.20 3.08 11.03
C GLU A 37 -0.79 2.29 9.79
N PHE A 38 -0.83 2.89 8.60
CA PHE A 38 -0.36 2.27 7.36
C PHE A 38 1.10 1.82 7.47
N LEU A 39 1.96 2.71 7.96
CA LEU A 39 3.37 2.44 8.18
C LEU A 39 3.58 1.25 9.13
N TYR A 40 2.89 1.27 10.26
CA TYR A 40 2.95 0.20 11.26
C TYR A 40 2.51 -1.14 10.67
N GLU A 41 1.31 -1.21 10.08
CA GLU A 41 0.78 -2.46 9.54
C GLU A 41 1.61 -2.98 8.36
N SER A 42 2.07 -2.10 7.48
CA SER A 42 2.93 -2.47 6.35
C SER A 42 4.27 -3.07 6.80
N ASN A 43 4.91 -2.53 7.82
CA ASN A 43 6.15 -3.10 8.38
C ASN A 43 5.88 -4.39 9.17
N ARG A 44 4.74 -4.47 9.87
CA ARG A 44 4.33 -5.66 10.63
C ARG A 44 4.09 -6.88 9.72
N ILE A 45 3.58 -6.68 8.50
CA ILE A 45 3.47 -7.76 7.49
C ILE A 45 4.85 -8.39 7.23
N GLU A 46 5.91 -7.58 7.18
CA GLU A 46 7.29 -8.02 6.94
C GLU A 46 8.01 -8.52 8.21
N GLY A 47 7.31 -8.57 9.34
CA GLY A 47 7.85 -9.10 10.59
C GLY A 47 8.49 -8.09 11.53
N ASN A 48 8.36 -6.79 11.27
CA ASN A 48 8.74 -5.75 12.23
C ASN A 48 7.91 -5.89 13.50
N THR A 49 8.56 -5.83 14.65
CA THR A 49 7.96 -6.11 15.98
C THR A 49 7.67 -4.87 16.80
N LEU A 50 7.91 -3.66 16.28
CA LEU A 50 7.46 -2.42 16.90
C LEU A 50 5.94 -2.45 17.06
N THR A 51 5.43 -2.03 18.20
CA THR A 51 3.99 -1.76 18.37
C THR A 51 3.62 -0.44 17.69
N LEU A 52 2.32 -0.19 17.46
CA LEU A 52 1.84 1.08 16.90
C LEU A 52 2.33 2.29 17.71
N ARG A 53 2.29 2.20 19.04
CA ARG A 53 2.77 3.25 19.94
C ARG A 53 4.29 3.46 19.84
N GLU A 54 5.06 2.37 19.81
CA GLU A 54 6.51 2.45 19.63
C GLU A 54 6.88 3.03 18.26
N THR A 55 6.14 2.65 17.23
CA THR A 55 6.29 3.23 15.89
C THR A 55 6.08 4.74 15.91
N GLN A 56 5.03 5.24 16.60
CA GLN A 56 4.80 6.68 16.78
C GLN A 56 5.98 7.38 17.48
N LEU A 57 6.50 6.79 18.56
CA LEU A 57 7.64 7.36 19.29
C LEU A 57 8.91 7.42 18.42
N VAL A 58 9.15 6.39 17.62
CA VAL A 58 10.29 6.36 16.69
C VAL A 58 10.18 7.46 15.64
N ILE A 59 9.01 7.57 14.95
CA ILE A 59 8.88 8.45 13.79
C ILE A 59 8.59 9.91 14.15
N ASN A 60 7.93 10.20 15.27
CA ASN A 60 7.54 11.55 15.66
C ASN A 60 8.52 12.17 16.67
N GLU A 61 9.10 11.37 17.56
CA GLU A 61 9.98 11.84 18.64
C GLU A 61 11.44 11.43 18.47
N GLY A 62 11.76 10.62 17.46
CA GLY A 62 13.12 10.12 17.22
C GLY A 62 13.64 9.21 18.31
N MET A 63 12.75 8.58 19.08
CA MET A 63 13.14 7.72 20.21
C MET A 63 13.63 6.37 19.73
N THR A 64 14.62 5.81 20.46
CA THR A 64 15.03 4.41 20.29
C THR A 64 14.30 3.53 21.30
N ILE A 65 13.81 2.38 20.83
CA ILE A 65 13.03 1.44 21.64
C ILE A 65 13.93 0.28 22.10
N SER A 66 14.00 0.07 23.40
CA SER A 66 14.80 -1.01 23.99
C SER A 66 14.31 -2.38 23.52
N GLY A 67 15.25 -3.27 23.17
CA GLY A 67 14.96 -4.62 22.70
C GLY A 67 14.54 -4.71 21.22
N LYS A 68 14.51 -3.60 20.49
CA LYS A 68 14.27 -3.57 19.04
C LYS A 68 15.57 -3.32 18.29
N SER A 69 15.69 -3.94 17.11
CA SER A 69 16.90 -3.80 16.29
C SER A 69 16.97 -2.42 15.62
N MET A 70 18.17 -1.97 15.26
CA MET A 70 18.35 -0.77 14.43
C MET A 70 17.62 -0.89 13.10
N ARG A 71 17.56 -2.09 12.51
CA ARG A 71 16.84 -2.35 11.27
C ARG A 71 15.35 -2.01 11.40
N GLU A 72 14.70 -2.45 12.50
CA GLU A 72 13.27 -2.16 12.72
C GLU A 72 12.99 -0.65 12.85
N HIS A 73 13.90 0.09 13.49
CA HIS A 73 13.81 1.55 13.58
C HIS A 73 13.96 2.20 12.20
N LEU A 74 14.97 1.78 11.42
CA LEU A 74 15.18 2.29 10.07
C LEU A 74 14.02 1.95 9.14
N GLU A 75 13.42 0.78 9.24
CA GLU A 75 12.23 0.40 8.48
C GLU A 75 11.06 1.36 8.76
N ALA A 76 10.83 1.73 10.03
CA ALA A 76 9.79 2.69 10.40
C ALA A 76 10.09 4.10 9.86
N ILE A 77 11.31 4.60 10.05
CA ILE A 77 11.74 5.92 9.58
C ILE A 77 11.67 6.00 8.06
N ASN A 78 12.25 5.02 7.36
CA ASN A 78 12.28 5.00 5.90
C ASN A 78 10.87 4.92 5.30
N HIS A 79 9.97 4.17 5.95
CA HIS A 79 8.59 4.08 5.47
C HIS A 79 7.85 5.42 5.62
N LYS A 80 8.13 6.17 6.70
CA LYS A 80 7.62 7.55 6.87
C LYS A 80 8.13 8.46 5.76
N GLU A 81 9.44 8.44 5.48
CA GLU A 81 10.04 9.22 4.40
C GLU A 81 9.45 8.84 3.03
N ALA A 82 9.18 7.55 2.80
CA ALA A 82 8.55 7.10 1.57
C ALA A 82 7.10 7.60 1.42
N ILE A 83 6.34 7.69 2.52
CA ILE A 83 4.97 8.27 2.51
C ILE A 83 5.05 9.76 2.17
N LEU A 84 5.94 10.52 2.80
CA LEU A 84 6.14 11.94 2.50
C LEU A 84 6.54 12.16 1.03
N PHE A 85 7.42 11.32 0.51
CA PHE A 85 7.80 11.36 -0.91
C PHE A 85 6.61 11.08 -1.84
N ILE A 86 5.76 10.11 -1.49
CA ILE A 86 4.52 9.84 -2.26
C ILE A 86 3.57 11.03 -2.24
N ASP A 87 3.39 11.69 -1.09
CA ASP A 87 2.57 12.90 -0.99
C ASP A 87 3.07 14.02 -1.89
N ASP A 88 4.39 14.20 -1.96
CA ASP A 88 5.00 15.17 -2.88
C ASP A 88 4.73 14.80 -4.35
N LEU A 89 4.87 13.53 -4.72
CA LEU A 89 4.56 13.06 -6.07
C LEU A 89 3.08 13.31 -6.43
N VAL A 90 2.16 13.04 -5.50
CA VAL A 90 0.72 13.28 -5.69
C VAL A 90 0.45 14.78 -5.87
N SER A 91 1.02 15.64 -5.01
CA SER A 91 0.85 17.09 -5.08
C SER A 91 1.35 17.68 -6.40
N GLN A 92 2.45 17.15 -6.92
CA GLN A 92 3.07 17.55 -8.18
C GLN A 92 2.48 16.83 -9.41
N LYS A 93 1.52 15.92 -9.22
CA LYS A 93 0.90 15.10 -10.27
C LYS A 93 1.92 14.32 -11.10
N VAL A 94 2.94 13.77 -10.43
CA VAL A 94 3.97 12.96 -11.09
C VAL A 94 3.46 11.54 -11.31
N ASP A 95 3.46 11.10 -12.57
CA ASP A 95 3.06 9.73 -12.94
C ASP A 95 4.07 8.68 -12.45
N LEU A 96 3.55 7.47 -12.20
CA LEU A 96 4.39 6.31 -11.90
C LEU A 96 5.31 6.00 -13.10
N SER A 97 6.59 5.85 -12.81
CA SER A 97 7.65 5.49 -13.76
C SER A 97 8.69 4.60 -13.11
N GLU A 98 9.57 4.01 -13.90
CA GLU A 98 10.68 3.22 -13.37
C GLU A 98 11.56 4.04 -12.42
N TYR A 99 11.80 5.30 -12.76
CA TYR A 99 12.54 6.23 -11.91
C TYR A 99 11.85 6.40 -10.54
N VAL A 100 10.55 6.68 -10.53
CA VAL A 100 9.74 6.84 -9.30
C VAL A 100 9.76 5.57 -8.47
N LEU A 101 9.55 4.40 -9.09
CA LEU A 101 9.61 3.11 -8.41
C LEU A 101 10.96 2.90 -7.72
N LYS A 102 12.06 3.14 -8.44
CA LYS A 102 13.42 2.98 -7.89
C LYS A 102 13.73 3.98 -6.78
N GLN A 103 13.22 5.20 -6.86
CA GLN A 103 13.35 6.19 -5.78
C GLN A 103 12.60 5.73 -4.52
N ILE A 104 11.34 5.30 -4.63
CA ILE A 104 10.55 4.78 -3.49
C ILE A 104 11.28 3.59 -2.85
N HIS A 105 11.73 2.61 -3.66
CA HIS A 105 12.48 1.47 -3.15
C HIS A 105 13.82 1.88 -2.51
N GLY A 106 14.50 2.86 -3.10
CA GLY A 106 15.73 3.44 -2.56
C GLY A 106 15.54 4.01 -1.16
N ILE A 107 14.43 4.73 -0.94
CA ILE A 107 14.05 5.25 0.37
C ILE A 107 13.73 4.09 1.34
N VAL A 108 12.95 3.10 0.93
CA VAL A 108 12.57 1.95 1.77
C VAL A 108 13.78 1.21 2.33
N LEU A 109 14.87 1.09 1.57
CA LEU A 109 16.11 0.41 1.98
C LEU A 109 17.23 1.35 2.45
N TYR A 110 16.98 2.65 2.57
CA TYR A 110 17.99 3.60 2.98
C TYR A 110 18.61 3.25 4.34
N GLY A 111 19.93 3.14 4.40
CA GLY A 111 20.66 2.75 5.62
C GLY A 111 20.48 1.28 6.04
N ILE A 112 19.62 0.50 5.36
CA ILE A 112 19.42 -0.94 5.61
C ILE A 112 20.28 -1.78 4.66
N ASP A 113 20.16 -1.53 3.35
CA ASP A 113 20.92 -2.21 2.31
C ASP A 113 21.27 -1.23 1.18
N ARG A 114 22.39 -0.55 1.36
CA ARG A 114 22.83 0.52 0.46
C ARG A 114 23.11 0.03 -0.97
N GLU A 115 23.58 -1.21 -1.12
CA GLU A 115 24.00 -1.75 -2.41
C GLU A 115 22.80 -2.09 -3.29
N ASN A 116 21.70 -2.52 -2.68
CA ASN A 116 20.48 -2.95 -3.39
C ASN A 116 19.37 -1.90 -3.40
N ALA A 117 19.54 -0.78 -2.70
CA ALA A 117 18.54 0.29 -2.63
C ALA A 117 18.31 0.91 -4.02
N GLY A 118 17.07 0.79 -4.55
CA GLY A 118 16.69 1.28 -5.88
C GLY A 118 17.26 0.50 -7.06
N VAL A 119 17.84 -0.69 -6.84
CA VAL A 119 18.52 -1.47 -7.86
C VAL A 119 17.83 -2.83 -8.07
N TYR A 120 17.52 -3.17 -9.31
CA TYR A 120 16.98 -4.49 -9.62
C TYR A 120 18.01 -5.58 -9.32
N ARG A 121 17.52 -6.69 -8.77
CA ARG A 121 18.36 -7.83 -8.41
C ARG A 121 19.07 -8.45 -9.62
N LYS A 122 20.26 -8.91 -9.39
CA LYS A 122 21.07 -9.66 -10.37
C LYS A 122 21.15 -11.14 -10.05
N LEU A 123 20.59 -11.54 -8.90
CA LEU A 123 20.58 -12.92 -8.42
C LEU A 123 19.16 -13.46 -8.36
N PRO A 124 18.97 -14.79 -8.55
CA PRO A 124 17.69 -15.43 -8.28
C PRO A 124 17.33 -15.29 -6.80
N VAL A 125 16.03 -15.17 -6.52
CA VAL A 125 15.48 -15.13 -5.16
C VAL A 125 14.36 -16.14 -5.01
N ALA A 126 14.06 -16.52 -3.77
CA ALA A 126 12.89 -17.30 -3.40
C ALA A 126 12.13 -16.57 -2.32
N ILE A 127 10.81 -16.65 -2.34
CA ILE A 127 9.93 -16.05 -1.33
C ILE A 127 9.62 -17.13 -0.30
N ALA A 128 10.05 -16.91 0.95
CA ALA A 128 9.83 -17.88 2.01
C ALA A 128 8.33 -18.17 2.21
N GLY A 129 7.95 -19.44 2.20
CA GLY A 129 6.56 -19.89 2.38
C GLY A 129 5.66 -19.75 1.15
N SER A 130 6.13 -19.20 0.02
CA SER A 130 5.36 -19.08 -1.22
C SER A 130 5.66 -20.23 -2.18
N LYS A 131 4.64 -20.68 -2.93
CA LYS A 131 4.82 -21.59 -4.06
C LYS A 131 5.29 -20.87 -5.33
N HIS A 132 5.15 -19.55 -5.37
CA HIS A 132 5.58 -18.73 -6.50
C HIS A 132 7.11 -18.65 -6.54
N LEU A 133 7.67 -18.91 -7.71
CA LEU A 133 9.10 -18.72 -8.00
C LEU A 133 9.25 -17.44 -8.84
N PRO A 134 9.85 -16.36 -8.27
CA PRO A 134 10.07 -15.15 -9.00
C PRO A 134 10.88 -15.38 -10.29
N PRO A 135 10.63 -14.61 -11.36
CA PRO A 135 11.34 -14.74 -12.64
C PRO A 135 12.86 -14.65 -12.49
N GLN A 136 13.59 -15.25 -13.44
CA GLN A 136 15.04 -15.14 -13.47
C GLN A 136 15.50 -13.68 -13.71
N PRO A 137 16.65 -13.26 -13.14
CA PRO A 137 17.10 -11.87 -13.20
C PRO A 137 17.27 -11.30 -14.62
N TYR A 138 17.65 -12.12 -15.58
CA TYR A 138 17.82 -11.68 -16.97
C TYR A 138 16.51 -11.32 -17.68
N LEU A 139 15.35 -11.68 -17.12
CA LEU A 139 14.03 -11.33 -17.63
C LEU A 139 13.49 -10.02 -17.02
N LEU A 140 14.13 -9.50 -15.97
CA LEU A 140 13.56 -8.40 -15.19
C LEU A 140 13.35 -7.13 -15.99
N GLN A 141 14.28 -6.79 -16.90
CA GLN A 141 14.13 -5.58 -17.70
C GLN A 141 12.86 -5.65 -18.56
N ASP A 142 12.68 -6.71 -19.31
CA ASP A 142 11.51 -6.89 -20.21
C ASP A 142 10.20 -6.93 -19.39
N LEU A 143 10.21 -7.58 -18.23
CA LEU A 143 9.03 -7.65 -17.35
C LEU A 143 8.69 -6.29 -16.73
N MET A 144 9.69 -5.51 -16.35
CA MET A 144 9.47 -4.16 -15.81
C MET A 144 9.05 -3.18 -16.91
N ASP A 145 9.58 -3.29 -18.12
CA ASP A 145 9.10 -2.53 -19.28
C ASP A 145 7.63 -2.83 -19.54
N GLY A 146 7.23 -4.10 -19.51
CA GLY A 146 5.83 -4.54 -19.59
C GLY A 146 4.95 -4.03 -18.44
N TYR A 147 5.50 -3.95 -17.22
CA TYR A 147 4.82 -3.39 -16.04
C TYR A 147 4.44 -1.92 -16.26
N PHE A 148 5.37 -1.09 -16.70
CA PHE A 148 5.10 0.33 -16.96
C PHE A 148 4.26 0.55 -18.22
N GLN A 149 4.42 -0.29 -19.24
CA GLN A 149 3.55 -0.27 -20.41
C GLN A 149 2.10 -0.56 -20.01
N PHE A 150 1.86 -1.57 -19.17
CA PHE A 150 0.52 -1.85 -18.64
C PHE A 150 -0.06 -0.66 -17.88
N TYR A 151 0.71 -0.05 -16.97
CA TYR A 151 0.26 1.14 -16.23
C TYR A 151 -0.19 2.26 -17.19
N ASN A 152 0.64 2.60 -18.18
CA ASN A 152 0.35 3.67 -19.13
C ASN A 152 -0.89 3.39 -20.00
N GLN A 153 -1.16 2.13 -20.31
CA GLN A 153 -2.35 1.73 -21.08
C GLN A 153 -3.61 1.65 -20.21
N ALA A 154 -3.46 1.30 -18.93
CA ALA A 154 -4.58 0.99 -18.05
C ALA A 154 -5.07 2.19 -17.23
N LYS A 155 -4.21 3.16 -16.93
CA LYS A 155 -4.50 4.25 -16.00
C LYS A 155 -5.71 5.11 -16.37
N ASP A 156 -6.02 5.23 -17.66
CA ASP A 156 -7.16 6.02 -18.16
C ASP A 156 -8.41 5.17 -18.42
N HIS A 157 -8.34 3.84 -18.21
CA HIS A 157 -9.42 2.90 -18.56
C HIS A 157 -9.90 2.04 -17.40
N LEU A 158 -9.02 1.67 -16.48
CA LEU A 158 -9.41 0.88 -15.31
C LEU A 158 -9.90 1.79 -14.17
N HIS A 159 -10.83 1.25 -13.38
CA HIS A 159 -11.18 1.86 -12.11
C HIS A 159 -9.92 2.01 -11.23
N PRO A 160 -9.68 3.15 -10.57
CA PRO A 160 -8.44 3.39 -9.82
C PRO A 160 -8.09 2.32 -8.79
N VAL A 161 -9.09 1.75 -8.11
CA VAL A 161 -8.88 0.66 -7.14
C VAL A 161 -8.41 -0.62 -7.83
N VAL A 162 -8.95 -0.95 -9.00
CA VAL A 162 -8.53 -2.09 -9.80
C VAL A 162 -7.11 -1.88 -10.32
N LEU A 163 -6.81 -0.67 -10.84
CA LEU A 163 -5.46 -0.31 -11.27
C LEU A 163 -4.45 -0.45 -10.13
N ALA A 164 -4.76 0.07 -8.94
CA ALA A 164 -3.91 -0.01 -7.77
C ALA A 164 -3.63 -1.46 -7.35
N ALA A 165 -4.66 -2.32 -7.36
CA ALA A 165 -4.53 -3.75 -7.07
C ALA A 165 -3.68 -4.47 -8.13
N GLU A 166 -3.92 -4.23 -9.42
CA GLU A 166 -3.14 -4.80 -10.53
C GLU A 166 -1.67 -4.39 -10.47
N MET A 167 -1.38 -3.12 -10.21
CA MET A 167 -0.01 -2.66 -10.13
C MET A 167 0.73 -3.22 -8.91
N HIS A 168 0.02 -3.41 -7.80
CA HIS A 168 0.56 -4.06 -6.61
C HIS A 168 0.94 -5.53 -6.89
N GLU A 169 -0.03 -6.34 -7.37
CA GLU A 169 0.17 -7.77 -7.55
C GLU A 169 1.25 -8.07 -8.59
N ARG A 170 1.28 -7.32 -9.69
CA ARG A 170 2.31 -7.46 -10.74
C ARG A 170 3.70 -7.19 -10.21
N LEU A 171 3.88 -6.16 -9.39
CA LEU A 171 5.19 -5.85 -8.81
C LEU A 171 5.66 -6.94 -7.85
N VAL A 172 4.76 -7.43 -6.97
CA VAL A 172 5.08 -8.54 -6.05
C VAL A 172 5.38 -9.82 -6.82
N THR A 173 4.67 -10.09 -7.91
CA THR A 173 4.88 -11.28 -8.75
C THR A 173 6.20 -11.22 -9.52
N ILE A 174 6.55 -10.09 -10.11
CA ILE A 174 7.87 -9.89 -10.76
C ILE A 174 8.98 -9.94 -9.72
N HIS A 175 8.75 -9.40 -8.53
CA HIS A 175 9.71 -9.40 -7.42
C HIS A 175 11.07 -8.85 -7.82
N PRO A 176 11.15 -7.60 -8.34
CA PRO A 176 12.34 -7.13 -9.04
C PRO A 176 13.54 -6.82 -8.12
N PHE A 177 13.33 -6.75 -6.81
CA PHE A 177 14.38 -6.38 -5.84
C PHE A 177 14.80 -7.57 -4.96
N ILE A 178 15.94 -7.43 -4.28
CA ILE A 178 16.42 -8.44 -3.32
C ILE A 178 15.56 -8.45 -2.06
N ASP A 179 15.17 -7.29 -1.56
CA ASP A 179 14.32 -7.05 -0.38
C ASP A 179 13.39 -5.87 -0.63
N GLY A 180 12.41 -5.63 0.23
CA GLY A 180 11.53 -4.45 0.17
C GLY A 180 10.43 -4.50 -0.89
N ASN A 181 10.27 -5.60 -1.64
CA ASN A 181 9.24 -5.71 -2.70
C ASN A 181 7.83 -5.51 -2.15
N GLY A 182 7.45 -6.15 -1.05
CA GLY A 182 6.12 -6.03 -0.44
C GLY A 182 5.83 -4.59 0.02
N ARG A 183 6.76 -3.97 0.76
CA ARG A 183 6.63 -2.57 1.20
C ARG A 183 6.49 -1.62 0.03
N THR A 184 7.34 -1.75 -0.98
CA THR A 184 7.30 -0.94 -2.19
C THR A 184 5.99 -1.12 -2.96
N SER A 185 5.49 -2.35 -3.11
CA SER A 185 4.23 -2.62 -3.81
C SER A 185 3.03 -1.99 -3.10
N ARG A 186 2.98 -2.03 -1.75
CA ARG A 186 1.94 -1.35 -0.97
C ARG A 186 2.03 0.18 -1.06
N LEU A 187 3.25 0.72 -1.17
CA LEU A 187 3.46 2.15 -1.41
C LEU A 187 3.01 2.58 -2.81
N ILE A 188 3.34 1.81 -3.86
CA ILE A 188 2.87 2.07 -5.24
C ILE A 188 1.34 1.99 -5.34
N MET A 189 0.73 0.98 -4.71
CA MET A 189 -0.73 0.87 -4.63
C MET A 189 -1.35 2.15 -4.04
N ASN A 190 -0.80 2.61 -2.93
CA ASN A 190 -1.29 3.81 -2.26
C ASN A 190 -0.94 5.10 -3.00
N LEU A 191 0.19 5.19 -3.70
CA LEU A 191 0.48 6.30 -4.61
C LEU A 191 -0.65 6.45 -5.65
N ILE A 192 -1.03 5.36 -6.31
CA ILE A 192 -2.11 5.36 -7.29
C ILE A 192 -3.43 5.78 -6.64
N LEU A 193 -3.82 5.18 -5.51
CA LEU A 193 -5.05 5.55 -4.82
C LEU A 193 -5.10 7.04 -4.44
N LEU A 194 -4.02 7.57 -3.88
CA LEU A 194 -3.91 8.97 -3.50
C LEU A 194 -3.97 9.92 -4.71
N GLN A 195 -3.39 9.56 -5.86
CA GLN A 195 -3.47 10.33 -7.10
C GLN A 195 -4.92 10.53 -7.57
N TYR A 196 -5.79 9.53 -7.33
CA TYR A 196 -7.22 9.63 -7.62
C TYR A 196 -8.05 10.12 -6.43
N GLY A 197 -7.40 10.62 -5.36
CA GLY A 197 -8.05 11.21 -4.20
C GLY A 197 -8.67 10.23 -3.22
N PHE A 198 -8.37 8.92 -3.31
CA PHE A 198 -8.74 7.94 -2.31
C PHE A 198 -7.87 8.07 -1.06
N PRO A 199 -8.35 7.68 0.12
CA PRO A 199 -7.50 7.56 1.31
C PRO A 199 -6.57 6.35 1.19
N LEU A 200 -5.58 6.27 2.10
CA LEU A 200 -4.68 5.13 2.19
C LEU A 200 -5.46 3.84 2.46
N ALA A 201 -5.24 2.82 1.64
CA ALA A 201 -5.71 1.46 1.88
C ALA A 201 -4.69 0.70 2.75
N ILE A 202 -5.15 0.21 3.91
CA ILE A 202 -4.30 -0.44 4.91
C ILE A 202 -4.59 -1.93 4.92
N ILE A 203 -3.61 -2.74 4.57
CA ILE A 203 -3.64 -4.20 4.72
C ILE A 203 -3.11 -4.49 6.13
N GLY A 204 -3.89 -5.20 6.95
CA GLY A 204 -3.51 -5.53 8.32
C GLY A 204 -2.33 -6.51 8.39
N GLY A 205 -1.43 -6.29 9.34
CA GLY A 205 -0.29 -7.17 9.63
C GLY A 205 -0.57 -8.22 10.71
N ASP A 206 -1.80 -8.29 11.26
CA ASP A 206 -2.22 -9.39 12.12
C ASP A 206 -2.22 -10.72 11.35
N TYR A 207 -2.24 -11.83 12.09
CA TYR A 207 -2.10 -13.15 11.48
C TYR A 207 -3.15 -13.43 10.41
N ASP A 208 -4.42 -13.20 10.70
CA ASP A 208 -5.52 -13.55 9.79
C ASP A 208 -5.52 -12.66 8.54
N SER A 209 -5.34 -11.35 8.70
CA SER A 209 -5.25 -10.39 7.60
C SER A 209 -4.05 -10.68 6.70
N ARG A 210 -2.91 -11.01 7.31
CA ARG A 210 -1.68 -11.36 6.58
C ARG A 210 -1.84 -12.66 5.80
N MET A 211 -2.48 -13.68 6.38
CA MET A 211 -2.73 -14.94 5.67
C MET A 211 -3.70 -14.73 4.51
N ALA A 212 -4.80 -14.02 4.70
CA ALA A 212 -5.73 -13.70 3.63
C ALA A 212 -5.05 -12.94 2.47
N TYR A 213 -4.16 -12.01 2.79
CA TYR A 213 -3.37 -11.28 1.80
C TYR A 213 -2.41 -12.18 1.02
N TYR A 214 -1.69 -13.09 1.70
CA TYR A 214 -0.79 -14.03 1.04
C TYR A 214 -1.54 -15.08 0.21
N ASP A 215 -2.67 -15.59 0.71
CA ASP A 215 -3.50 -16.55 -0.02
C ASP A 215 -4.07 -15.92 -1.32
N ALA A 216 -4.52 -14.67 -1.25
CA ALA A 216 -5.00 -13.96 -2.42
C ALA A 216 -3.89 -13.73 -3.46
N LEU A 217 -2.67 -13.37 -3.03
CA LEU A 217 -1.51 -13.24 -3.92
C LEU A 217 -1.09 -14.59 -4.52
N GLU A 218 -1.09 -15.67 -3.73
CA GLU A 218 -0.75 -17.01 -4.20
C GLU A 218 -1.70 -17.46 -5.33
N LYS A 219 -3.02 -17.18 -5.20
CA LYS A 219 -3.99 -17.48 -6.26
C LYS A 219 -3.72 -16.69 -7.55
N VAL A 220 -3.32 -15.42 -7.44
CA VAL A 220 -2.88 -14.65 -8.62
C VAL A 220 -1.70 -15.34 -9.30
N GLN A 221 -0.71 -15.71 -8.51
CA GLN A 221 0.58 -16.19 -8.99
C GLN A 221 0.56 -17.63 -9.52
N THR A 222 -0.30 -18.49 -8.97
CA THR A 222 -0.36 -19.92 -9.31
C THR A 222 -1.55 -20.29 -10.19
N GLU A 223 -2.66 -19.55 -10.11
CA GLU A 223 -3.92 -19.85 -10.78
C GLU A 223 -4.34 -18.78 -11.80
N ASN A 224 -3.57 -17.67 -11.88
CA ASN A 224 -3.93 -16.46 -12.64
C ASN A 224 -5.32 -15.91 -12.25
N ASN A 225 -5.75 -16.15 -11.01
CA ASN A 225 -7.00 -15.65 -10.46
C ASN A 225 -6.76 -14.37 -9.67
N LYS A 226 -7.14 -13.23 -10.24
CA LYS A 226 -6.96 -11.89 -9.66
C LYS A 226 -8.14 -11.41 -8.85
N GLU A 227 -9.29 -12.04 -8.98
CA GLU A 227 -10.56 -11.57 -8.42
C GLU A 227 -10.47 -11.43 -6.90
N ASP A 228 -9.97 -12.44 -6.21
CA ASP A 228 -9.84 -12.42 -4.75
C ASP A 228 -8.92 -11.31 -4.26
N PHE A 229 -7.83 -11.03 -5.00
CA PHE A 229 -6.91 -9.95 -4.63
C PHE A 229 -7.52 -8.57 -4.87
N ILE A 230 -8.19 -8.38 -6.01
CA ILE A 230 -8.89 -7.12 -6.31
C ILE A 230 -9.99 -6.85 -5.28
N LEU A 231 -10.78 -7.88 -4.91
CA LEU A 231 -11.80 -7.77 -3.87
C LEU A 231 -11.19 -7.40 -2.52
N LEU A 232 -10.09 -8.04 -2.12
CA LEU A 232 -9.39 -7.72 -0.89
C LEU A 232 -8.98 -6.25 -0.85
N ILE A 233 -8.35 -5.73 -1.92
CA ILE A 233 -7.95 -4.31 -1.97
C ILE A 233 -9.16 -3.39 -1.97
N ALA A 234 -10.22 -3.72 -2.74
CA ALA A 234 -11.45 -2.95 -2.76
C ALA A 234 -12.12 -2.87 -1.37
N GLU A 235 -12.13 -3.97 -0.60
CA GLU A 235 -12.60 -3.97 0.79
C GLU A 235 -11.78 -3.05 1.70
N LYS A 236 -10.44 -3.01 1.52
CA LYS A 236 -9.59 -2.09 2.30
C LYS A 236 -9.85 -0.63 1.94
N VAL A 237 -10.06 -0.32 0.65
CA VAL A 237 -10.44 1.03 0.21
C VAL A 237 -11.81 1.42 0.74
N LEU A 238 -12.80 0.54 0.64
CA LEU A 238 -14.15 0.76 1.16
C LEU A 238 -14.11 1.07 2.67
N PHE A 239 -13.39 0.25 3.43
CA PHE A 239 -13.20 0.46 4.87
C PHE A 239 -12.52 1.79 5.19
N ALA A 240 -11.47 2.14 4.43
CA ALA A 240 -10.76 3.41 4.61
C ALA A 240 -11.68 4.62 4.35
N LEU A 241 -12.50 4.57 3.28
CA LEU A 241 -13.49 5.61 2.97
C LEU A 241 -14.51 5.77 4.10
N GLN A 242 -15.12 4.66 4.54
CA GLN A 242 -16.09 4.67 5.64
C GLN A 242 -15.50 5.26 6.92
N ARG A 243 -14.29 4.85 7.27
CA ARG A 243 -13.58 5.35 8.45
C ARG A 243 -13.30 6.84 8.36
N TYR A 244 -12.81 7.31 7.20
CA TYR A 244 -12.51 8.72 6.97
C TYR A 244 -13.76 9.59 7.07
N ILE A 245 -14.85 9.18 6.41
CA ILE A 245 -16.14 9.86 6.45
C ILE A 245 -16.71 9.91 7.88
N ASN A 246 -16.65 8.79 8.62
CA ASN A 246 -17.12 8.74 9.99
C ASN A 246 -16.37 9.71 10.92
N ILE A 247 -15.09 9.89 10.71
CA ILE A 247 -14.29 10.85 11.50
C ILE A 247 -14.65 12.30 11.12
N LEU A 248 -14.87 12.59 9.83
CA LEU A 248 -15.22 13.92 9.35
C LEU A 248 -16.68 14.31 9.63
N SER A 249 -17.59 13.35 9.81
CA SER A 249 -19.03 13.58 10.01
C SER A 249 -19.54 12.97 11.31
N PRO A 250 -19.33 13.62 12.48
CA PRO A 250 -19.81 13.11 13.76
C PRO A 250 -21.34 12.91 13.82
N GLU A 251 -22.10 13.64 13.00
CA GLU A 251 -23.56 13.51 12.90
C GLU A 251 -23.98 12.16 12.31
N ARG A 252 -23.21 11.62 11.37
CA ARG A 252 -23.44 10.30 10.77
C ARG A 252 -23.24 9.18 11.80
N ILE A 253 -22.30 9.33 12.74
CA ILE A 253 -22.11 8.40 13.84
C ILE A 253 -23.38 8.36 14.72
N LYS A 254 -23.99 9.52 15.00
CA LYS A 254 -25.24 9.60 15.79
C LYS A 254 -26.42 8.95 15.05
N GLN A 255 -26.50 9.09 13.73
CA GLN A 255 -27.52 8.41 12.92
C GLN A 255 -27.35 6.89 12.96
N LEU A 256 -26.16 6.38 12.71
CA LEU A 256 -25.87 4.94 12.74
C LEU A 256 -26.15 4.31 14.13
N LEU A 257 -25.90 5.04 15.21
CA LEU A 257 -26.23 4.59 16.56
C LEU A 257 -27.74 4.58 16.83
N ASN A 258 -28.50 5.50 16.24
CA ASN A 258 -29.97 5.55 16.37
C ASN A 258 -30.68 4.49 15.50
N ASP A 259 -30.11 4.13 14.35
CA ASP A 259 -30.67 3.10 13.44
C ASP A 259 -30.37 1.67 13.93
N SER A 260 -29.51 1.52 14.96
CA SER A 260 -29.10 0.23 15.55
C SER A 260 -29.85 -0.07 16.87
N LEU A 261 -30.73 0.82 17.35
CA LEU A 261 -31.62 0.67 18.51
C LEU A 261 -33.06 0.43 18.07
#